data_2704b190bd2015da99e6923e5ebd2272
#
_entry.id   2704b190bd2015da99e6923e5ebd2272
#
_cell.length_a   1.000
_cell.length_b   1.000
_cell.length_c   1.000
_cell.angle_alpha   90.00
_cell.angle_beta   90.00
_cell.angle_gamma   90.00
#
_symmetry.space_group_name_H-M   'P 1'
#
loop_
_entity.id
_entity.type
_entity.pdbx_description
1 polymer ?
#
loop_
_entity_poly.entity_id
_entity_poly.type
_entity_poly.pdbx_seq_one_letter_code
_entity_poly.pdbx_strand_id
1 'polypeptide(L)'
;MLAWLETSAPWRLKVASFYEQYEFSLLDCELPPAIDALLGGEVVQQVRSKVEAVFCNRLDDRCDVTAHKLVPGQRIRIHNDYIPGQETHRVLVQLNRGWVDENGGILMLFASADAADLVKAFRPEHDAGFAFAISPASHHAVTPIVSGERYTLVFSFYARSE
;
A
#
# COMPACT_ATOMS: atom_id res chain seq x y z
N MET A 1 -6.77 -11.90 8.74
CA MET A 1 -6.07 -10.61 8.55
C MET A 1 -6.95 -9.43 8.97
N LEU A 2 -8.03 -9.09 8.25
CA LEU A 2 -8.83 -7.88 8.53
C LEU A 2 -9.30 -7.78 9.99
N ALA A 3 -9.91 -8.81 10.55
CA ALA A 3 -10.37 -8.79 11.94
C ALA A 3 -9.26 -8.48 12.97
N TRP A 4 -8.03 -8.95 12.71
CA TRP A 4 -6.89 -8.62 13.56
C TRP A 4 -6.46 -7.16 13.39
N LEU A 5 -6.45 -6.64 12.15
CA LEU A 5 -6.16 -5.23 11.89
C LEU A 5 -7.17 -4.30 12.59
N GLU A 6 -8.44 -4.69 12.62
CA GLU A 6 -9.53 -3.91 13.24
C GLU A 6 -9.45 -3.90 14.78
N THR A 7 -8.94 -4.98 15.41
CA THR A 7 -9.10 -5.16 16.87
C THR A 7 -7.81 -5.16 17.67
N SER A 8 -6.69 -5.58 17.08
CA SER A 8 -5.50 -5.98 17.87
C SER A 8 -4.16 -5.51 17.30
N ALA A 9 -4.14 -4.98 16.08
CA ALA A 9 -2.91 -4.55 15.43
C ALA A 9 -2.27 -3.34 16.14
N PRO A 10 -0.92 -3.27 16.22
CA PRO A 10 -0.19 -2.26 16.99
C PRO A 10 -0.04 -0.94 16.23
N TRP A 11 -1.16 -0.31 15.88
CA TRP A 11 -1.19 0.92 15.11
C TRP A 11 -0.41 2.07 15.75
N ARG A 12 0.41 2.77 14.97
CA ARG A 12 1.13 3.97 15.38
C ARG A 12 0.83 5.10 14.41
N LEU A 13 0.44 6.26 14.93
CA LEU A 13 0.24 7.45 14.10
C LEU A 13 1.58 7.93 13.54
N LYS A 14 1.64 8.11 12.24
CA LYS A 14 2.76 8.73 11.53
C LYS A 14 2.29 9.97 10.79
N VAL A 15 3.06 11.04 10.92
CA VAL A 15 2.79 12.33 10.28
C VAL A 15 3.98 12.66 9.37
N ALA A 16 3.72 12.90 8.11
CA ALA A 16 4.69 13.33 7.11
C ALA A 16 4.16 14.57 6.36
N SER A 17 4.97 15.15 5.49
CA SER A 17 4.60 16.37 4.75
C SER A 17 3.37 16.21 3.84
N PHE A 18 3.09 14.99 3.38
CA PHE A 18 2.00 14.70 2.44
C PHE A 18 0.93 13.75 2.97
N TYR A 19 1.11 13.15 4.17
CA TYR A 19 0.10 12.30 4.79
C TYR A 19 0.12 12.36 6.32
N GLU A 20 -1.00 11.96 6.90
CA GLU A 20 -1.17 11.54 8.26
C GLU A 20 -1.95 10.23 8.24
N GLN A 21 -1.37 9.16 8.77
CA GLN A 21 -1.98 7.82 8.77
C GLN A 21 -1.48 6.99 9.95
N TYR A 22 -2.18 5.93 10.28
CA TYR A 22 -1.67 4.90 11.17
C TYR A 22 -0.94 3.84 10.37
N GLU A 23 0.24 3.43 10.83
CA GLU A 23 1.01 2.38 10.18
C GLU A 23 1.88 1.59 11.17
N PHE A 24 2.32 0.41 10.76
CA PHE A 24 3.38 -0.35 11.41
C PHE A 24 3.99 -1.34 10.40
N SER A 25 5.25 -1.73 10.64
CA SER A 25 5.91 -2.81 9.89
C SER A 25 5.48 -4.16 10.47
N LEU A 26 5.07 -5.09 9.62
CA LEU A 26 4.75 -6.45 10.05
C LEU A 26 6.03 -7.25 10.39
N LEU A 27 7.20 -6.78 9.97
CA LEU A 27 8.48 -7.38 10.33
C LEU A 27 8.96 -6.99 11.73
N ASP A 28 8.40 -5.90 12.30
CA ASP A 28 8.84 -5.31 13.58
C ASP A 28 7.87 -5.62 14.73
N CYS A 29 6.93 -6.54 14.54
CA CYS A 29 5.98 -6.92 15.57
C CYS A 29 5.77 -8.42 15.64
N GLU A 30 5.37 -8.91 16.81
CA GLU A 30 4.94 -10.30 16.99
C GLU A 30 3.58 -10.50 16.32
N LEU A 31 3.54 -11.38 15.33
CA LEU A 31 2.31 -11.68 14.58
C LEU A 31 1.61 -12.90 15.15
N PRO A 32 0.26 -12.93 15.21
CA PRO A 32 -0.47 -14.16 15.45
C PRO A 32 -0.08 -15.23 14.41
N PRO A 33 0.05 -16.52 14.79
CA PRO A 33 0.51 -17.58 13.89
C PRO A 33 -0.24 -17.67 12.56
N ALA A 34 -1.56 -17.43 12.57
CA ALA A 34 -2.37 -17.41 11.35
C ALA A 34 -2.05 -16.23 10.43
N ILE A 35 -1.63 -15.10 10.98
CA ILE A 35 -1.21 -13.91 10.20
C ILE A 35 0.21 -14.12 9.67
N ASP A 36 1.11 -14.62 10.50
CA ASP A 36 2.48 -14.96 10.12
C ASP A 36 2.51 -15.96 8.96
N ALA A 37 1.67 -17.00 9.00
CA ALA A 37 1.52 -17.97 7.91
C ALA A 37 1.05 -17.33 6.59
N LEU A 38 0.15 -16.32 6.63
CA LEU A 38 -0.30 -15.59 5.44
C LEU A 38 0.78 -14.69 4.82
N LEU A 39 1.77 -14.30 5.62
CA LEU A 39 2.90 -13.46 5.20
C LEU A 39 4.18 -14.29 5.05
N GLY A 40 4.07 -15.60 5.20
CA GLY A 40 5.20 -16.52 5.10
C GLY A 40 5.93 -16.41 3.75
N GLY A 41 7.20 -16.81 3.75
CA GLY A 41 8.11 -16.63 2.62
C GLY A 41 7.56 -17.14 1.28
N GLU A 42 6.74 -18.20 1.29
CA GLU A 42 6.12 -18.74 0.07
C GLU A 42 5.12 -17.73 -0.55
N VAL A 43 4.26 -17.10 0.25
CA VAL A 43 3.29 -16.11 -0.24
C VAL A 43 4.02 -14.88 -0.78
N VAL A 44 4.99 -14.35 -0.04
CA VAL A 44 5.82 -13.22 -0.50
C VAL A 44 6.54 -13.55 -1.80
N GLN A 45 7.08 -14.77 -1.92
CA GLN A 45 7.74 -15.23 -3.14
C GLN A 45 6.78 -15.34 -4.33
N GLN A 46 5.55 -15.80 -4.12
CA GLN A 46 4.52 -15.84 -5.18
C GLN A 46 4.15 -14.42 -5.64
N VAL A 47 3.97 -13.48 -4.70
CA VAL A 47 3.72 -12.07 -5.03
C VAL A 47 4.89 -11.49 -5.82
N ARG A 48 6.13 -11.68 -5.37
CA ARG A 48 7.34 -11.24 -6.06
C ARG A 48 7.40 -11.78 -7.50
N SER A 49 7.22 -13.09 -7.69
CA SER A 49 7.24 -13.69 -9.02
C SER A 49 6.21 -13.10 -9.97
N LYS A 50 5.01 -12.74 -9.46
CA LYS A 50 3.99 -12.04 -10.24
C LYS A 50 4.42 -10.63 -10.61
N VAL A 51 5.03 -9.89 -9.68
CA VAL A 51 5.56 -8.54 -9.94
C VAL A 51 6.66 -8.61 -11.00
N GLU A 52 7.62 -9.54 -10.87
CA GLU A 52 8.67 -9.75 -11.87
C GLU A 52 8.09 -10.05 -13.26
N ALA A 53 7.08 -10.90 -13.34
CA ALA A 53 6.43 -11.24 -14.60
C ALA A 53 5.68 -10.06 -15.25
N VAL A 54 4.99 -9.24 -14.43
CA VAL A 54 4.20 -8.09 -14.92
C VAL A 54 5.09 -6.95 -15.38
N PHE A 55 6.15 -6.66 -14.63
CA PHE A 55 7.04 -5.51 -14.90
C PHE A 55 8.30 -5.88 -15.69
N CYS A 56 8.48 -7.16 -16.02
CA CYS A 56 9.67 -7.66 -16.73
C CYS A 56 10.99 -7.24 -16.05
N ASN A 57 11.00 -7.25 -14.71
CA ASN A 57 12.13 -6.82 -13.89
C ASN A 57 12.51 -7.91 -12.88
N ARG A 58 13.79 -8.06 -12.58
CA ARG A 58 14.27 -8.97 -11.53
C ARG A 58 14.32 -8.24 -10.19
N LEU A 59 13.75 -8.85 -9.16
CA LEU A 59 13.72 -8.32 -7.81
C LEU A 59 14.69 -9.08 -6.92
N ASP A 60 15.22 -8.42 -5.89
CA ASP A 60 16.00 -9.11 -4.87
C ASP A 60 15.08 -9.86 -3.87
N ASP A 61 15.69 -10.54 -2.90
CA ASP A 61 14.93 -11.36 -1.95
C ASP A 61 14.28 -10.53 -0.85
N ARG A 62 14.63 -9.26 -0.73
CA ARG A 62 14.06 -8.32 0.23
C ARG A 62 12.63 -7.97 -0.14
N CYS A 63 11.76 -8.02 0.85
CA CYS A 63 10.40 -7.50 0.78
C CYS A 63 10.05 -6.91 2.15
N ASP A 64 9.72 -5.64 2.19
CA ASP A 64 9.15 -5.02 3.39
C ASP A 64 7.62 -5.06 3.29
N VAL A 65 6.97 -5.41 4.40
CA VAL A 65 5.51 -5.46 4.46
C VAL A 65 5.02 -4.54 5.58
N THR A 66 4.24 -3.52 5.20
CA THR A 66 3.65 -2.58 6.14
C THR A 66 2.13 -2.61 6.08
N ALA A 67 1.48 -2.42 7.21
CA ALA A 67 0.04 -2.18 7.27
C ALA A 67 -0.22 -0.69 7.42
N HIS A 68 -1.16 -0.17 6.63
CA HIS A 68 -1.61 1.22 6.68
C HIS A 68 -3.09 1.28 7.03
N LYS A 69 -3.45 2.25 7.88
CA LYS A 69 -4.83 2.57 8.21
C LYS A 69 -5.05 4.07 8.08
N LEU A 70 -6.09 4.45 7.32
CA LEU A 70 -6.61 5.81 7.26
C LEU A 70 -7.98 5.86 7.93
N VAL A 71 -8.21 6.90 8.72
CA VAL A 71 -9.46 7.16 9.44
C VAL A 71 -10.12 8.46 8.94
N PRO A 72 -11.39 8.77 9.29
CA PRO A 72 -12.07 9.96 8.84
C PRO A 72 -11.26 11.24 9.03
N GLY A 73 -11.19 12.06 7.96
CA GLY A 73 -10.38 13.27 7.88
C GLY A 73 -8.96 13.08 7.34
N GLN A 74 -8.39 11.88 7.42
CA GLN A 74 -7.06 11.59 6.89
C GLN A 74 -7.09 11.40 5.37
N ARG A 75 -5.98 11.73 4.71
CA ARG A 75 -5.76 11.59 3.27
C ARG A 75 -4.27 11.47 2.97
N ILE A 76 -3.95 11.05 1.75
CA ILE A 76 -2.59 11.10 1.22
C ILE A 76 -2.59 12.08 0.05
N ARG A 77 -1.78 13.14 0.12
CA ARG A 77 -1.65 14.14 -0.96
C ARG A 77 -0.86 13.55 -2.13
N ILE A 78 -0.88 14.20 -3.28
CA ILE A 78 -0.13 13.77 -4.47
C ILE A 78 1.37 13.69 -4.13
N HIS A 79 1.94 12.54 -4.42
CA HIS A 79 3.37 12.22 -4.24
C HIS A 79 3.74 11.07 -5.19
N ASN A 80 5.01 10.68 -5.27
CA ASN A 80 5.46 9.60 -6.17
C ASN A 80 6.26 8.49 -5.48
N ASP A 81 6.52 8.58 -4.18
CA ASP A 81 7.32 7.64 -3.36
C ASP A 81 8.78 7.44 -3.83
N TYR A 82 9.20 8.09 -4.89
CA TYR A 82 10.51 7.86 -5.49
C TYR A 82 11.64 8.42 -4.64
N ILE A 83 12.50 7.54 -4.16
CA ILE A 83 13.77 7.85 -3.51
C ILE A 83 14.86 7.01 -4.18
N PRO A 84 15.90 7.62 -4.76
CA PRO A 84 16.99 6.87 -5.40
C PRO A 84 17.60 5.81 -4.47
N GLY A 85 17.75 4.58 -4.97
CA GLY A 85 18.35 3.48 -4.21
C GLY A 85 17.44 2.83 -3.17
N GLN A 86 16.16 3.21 -3.14
CA GLN A 86 15.15 2.61 -2.28
C GLN A 86 14.24 1.62 -3.05
N GLU A 87 13.06 1.34 -2.53
CA GLU A 87 12.08 0.45 -3.15
C GLU A 87 11.74 0.87 -4.59
N THR A 88 11.50 -0.12 -5.45
CA THR A 88 11.27 0.09 -6.89
C THR A 88 9.89 -0.35 -7.36
N HIS A 89 9.24 -1.25 -6.62
CA HIS A 89 7.91 -1.76 -6.93
C HIS A 89 7.10 -1.88 -5.65
N ARG A 90 5.81 -1.57 -5.76
CA ARG A 90 4.87 -1.68 -4.64
C ARG A 90 3.63 -2.46 -5.05
N VAL A 91 3.16 -3.32 -4.14
CA VAL A 91 1.87 -3.99 -4.26
C VAL A 91 1.01 -3.57 -3.08
N LEU A 92 -0.17 -3.07 -3.37
CA LEU A 92 -1.19 -2.71 -2.39
C LEU A 92 -2.26 -3.80 -2.37
N VAL A 93 -2.60 -4.31 -1.19
CA VAL A 93 -3.73 -5.21 -0.98
C VAL A 93 -4.75 -4.52 -0.09
N GLN A 94 -5.95 -4.33 -0.61
CA GLN A 94 -7.03 -3.61 0.07
C GLN A 94 -7.87 -4.58 0.92
N LEU A 95 -8.14 -4.21 2.17
CA LEU A 95 -8.87 -5.04 3.13
C LEU A 95 -10.08 -4.29 3.70
N ASN A 96 -11.05 -3.89 2.85
CA ASN A 96 -12.14 -2.96 3.19
C ASN A 96 -13.50 -3.53 2.79
N ARG A 97 -14.11 -4.37 3.64
CA ARG A 97 -15.42 -4.96 3.37
C ARG A 97 -16.52 -3.91 3.28
N GLY A 98 -17.37 -4.04 2.25
CA GLY A 98 -18.53 -3.17 2.08
C GLY A 98 -18.19 -1.71 1.80
N TRP A 99 -16.97 -1.43 1.30
CA TRP A 99 -16.55 -0.07 0.97
C TRP A 99 -17.34 0.48 -0.22
N VAL A 100 -17.90 1.67 -0.04
CA VAL A 100 -18.64 2.41 -1.07
C VAL A 100 -17.95 3.75 -1.35
N ASP A 101 -18.30 4.40 -2.46
CA ASP A 101 -17.64 5.64 -2.89
C ASP A 101 -17.81 6.80 -1.88
N GLU A 102 -18.94 6.82 -1.19
CA GLU A 102 -19.27 7.80 -0.14
C GLU A 102 -18.31 7.73 1.06
N ASN A 103 -17.62 6.60 1.27
CA ASN A 103 -16.59 6.49 2.30
C ASN A 103 -15.32 7.29 1.96
N GLY A 104 -15.13 7.69 0.69
CA GLY A 104 -13.88 8.29 0.21
C GLY A 104 -12.74 7.28 0.10
N GLY A 105 -11.51 7.69 0.36
CA GLY A 105 -10.35 6.79 0.35
C GLY A 105 -9.99 6.24 -1.03
N ILE A 106 -10.42 6.89 -2.10
CA ILE A 106 -10.18 6.48 -3.48
C ILE A 106 -8.70 6.69 -3.83
N LEU A 107 -8.04 5.65 -4.33
CA LEU A 107 -6.69 5.74 -4.89
C LEU A 107 -6.75 6.42 -6.26
N MET A 108 -6.02 7.50 -6.43
CA MET A 108 -5.96 8.26 -7.67
C MET A 108 -4.54 8.21 -8.26
N LEU A 109 -4.44 8.01 -9.57
CA LEU A 109 -3.20 8.06 -10.33
C LEU A 109 -3.18 9.28 -11.23
N PHE A 110 -2.04 9.95 -11.33
CA PHE A 110 -1.86 11.18 -12.07
C PHE A 110 -0.70 11.04 -13.07
N ALA A 111 -0.80 11.72 -14.21
CA ALA A 111 0.27 11.81 -15.20
C ALA A 111 1.42 12.74 -14.73
N SER A 112 1.15 13.65 -13.80
CA SER A 112 2.14 14.56 -13.19
C SER A 112 1.78 14.86 -11.73
N ALA A 113 2.51 15.79 -11.10
CA ALA A 113 2.19 16.29 -9.77
C ALA A 113 0.96 17.25 -9.74
N ASP A 114 0.39 17.60 -10.90
CA ASP A 114 -0.79 18.44 -11.01
C ASP A 114 -2.08 17.60 -10.79
N ALA A 115 -2.97 18.07 -9.94
CA ALA A 115 -4.26 17.43 -9.68
C ALA A 115 -5.19 17.42 -10.92
N ALA A 116 -4.98 18.31 -11.89
CA ALA A 116 -5.72 18.32 -13.15
C ALA A 116 -5.38 17.15 -14.06
N ASP A 117 -4.20 16.52 -13.87
CA ASP A 117 -3.69 15.43 -14.70
C ASP A 117 -4.14 14.05 -14.18
N LEU A 118 -5.33 13.95 -13.60
CA LEU A 118 -5.90 12.68 -13.15
C LEU A 118 -6.07 11.71 -14.34
N VAL A 119 -5.44 10.54 -14.23
CA VAL A 119 -5.50 9.46 -15.24
C VAL A 119 -6.53 8.41 -14.88
N LYS A 120 -6.55 7.98 -13.61
CA LYS A 120 -7.42 6.89 -13.17
C LYS A 120 -7.66 6.93 -11.66
N ALA A 121 -8.82 6.40 -11.26
CA ALA A 121 -9.20 6.25 -9.86
C ALA A 121 -9.65 4.82 -9.58
N PHE A 122 -9.35 4.32 -8.38
CA PHE A 122 -9.67 2.96 -7.95
C PHE A 122 -10.32 3.00 -6.58
N ARG A 123 -11.47 2.33 -6.44
CA ARG A 123 -12.06 2.05 -5.14
C ARG A 123 -11.18 1.05 -4.37
N PRO A 124 -10.95 1.22 -3.07
CA PRO A 124 -10.19 0.27 -2.27
C PRO A 124 -11.04 -0.94 -1.86
N GLU A 125 -11.53 -1.70 -2.83
CA GLU A 125 -12.40 -2.86 -2.63
C GLU A 125 -11.68 -3.97 -1.84
N HIS A 126 -12.44 -4.72 -1.05
CA HIS A 126 -11.91 -5.83 -0.27
C HIS A 126 -11.31 -6.90 -1.19
N ASP A 127 -10.13 -7.44 -0.79
CA ASP A 127 -9.35 -8.43 -1.55
C ASP A 127 -8.89 -7.96 -2.95
N ALA A 128 -9.00 -6.66 -3.24
CA ALA A 128 -8.43 -6.08 -4.47
C ALA A 128 -6.94 -5.80 -4.30
N GLY A 129 -6.16 -6.07 -5.36
CA GLY A 129 -4.74 -5.78 -5.43
C GLY A 129 -4.43 -4.73 -6.50
N PHE A 130 -3.45 -3.89 -6.22
CA PHE A 130 -2.90 -2.93 -7.17
C PHE A 130 -1.37 -2.94 -7.10
N ALA A 131 -0.69 -3.04 -8.24
CA ALA A 131 0.76 -3.02 -8.31
C ALA A 131 1.25 -1.90 -9.24
N PHE A 132 2.36 -1.26 -8.89
CA PHE A 132 3.00 -0.23 -9.70
C PHE A 132 4.52 -0.20 -9.50
N ALA A 133 5.22 0.25 -10.55
CA ALA A 133 6.64 0.59 -10.45
C ALA A 133 6.79 2.01 -9.91
N ILE A 134 7.69 2.18 -8.94
CA ILE A 134 8.00 3.48 -8.35
C ILE A 134 9.00 4.21 -9.26
N SER A 135 8.68 5.45 -9.61
CA SER A 135 9.51 6.30 -10.46
C SER A 135 9.24 7.78 -10.15
N PRO A 136 10.03 8.72 -10.65
CA PRO A 136 9.72 10.14 -10.54
C PRO A 136 8.36 10.54 -11.15
N ALA A 137 7.77 9.68 -12.01
CA ALA A 137 6.47 9.91 -12.66
C ALA A 137 5.31 9.13 -12.05
N SER A 138 5.52 8.29 -11.04
CA SER A 138 4.46 7.46 -10.43
C SER A 138 3.56 8.24 -9.45
N HIS A 139 3.05 9.41 -9.87
CA HIS A 139 2.26 10.27 -9.02
C HIS A 139 0.90 9.65 -8.66
N HIS A 140 0.61 9.64 -7.36
CA HIS A 140 -0.64 9.10 -6.85
C HIS A 140 -1.08 9.80 -5.54
N ALA A 141 -2.32 9.62 -5.17
CA ALA A 141 -2.91 10.17 -3.97
C ALA A 141 -4.03 9.28 -3.45
N VAL A 142 -4.48 9.53 -2.22
CA VAL A 142 -5.70 8.93 -1.68
C VAL A 142 -6.62 10.07 -1.22
N THR A 143 -7.87 10.07 -1.70
CA THR A 143 -8.87 11.07 -1.29
C THR A 143 -9.14 11.00 0.21
N PRO A 144 -9.65 12.08 0.83
CA PRO A 144 -10.02 12.05 2.25
C PRO A 144 -10.96 10.88 2.57
N ILE A 145 -10.72 10.25 3.71
CA ILE A 145 -11.70 9.32 4.29
C ILE A 145 -12.84 10.15 4.84
N VAL A 146 -14.06 9.84 4.45
CA VAL A 146 -15.29 10.47 4.91
C VAL A 146 -15.89 9.68 6.08
N SER A 147 -15.92 8.34 5.93
CA SER A 147 -16.41 7.43 6.96
C SER A 147 -15.74 6.06 6.86
N GLY A 148 -15.78 5.31 7.96
CA GLY A 148 -15.12 4.01 8.06
C GLY A 148 -13.60 4.12 8.29
N GLU A 149 -12.93 2.98 8.30
CA GLU A 149 -11.47 2.87 8.41
C GLU A 149 -10.94 2.10 7.20
N ARG A 150 -9.99 2.69 6.47
CA ARG A 150 -9.42 2.10 5.26
C ARG A 150 -8.12 1.38 5.60
N TYR A 151 -8.08 0.07 5.36
CA TYR A 151 -6.93 -0.79 5.61
C TYR A 151 -6.26 -1.21 4.30
N THR A 152 -4.94 -1.10 4.26
CA THR A 152 -4.11 -1.51 3.11
C THR A 152 -2.87 -2.22 3.61
N LEU A 153 -2.55 -3.39 3.06
CA LEU A 153 -1.22 -3.98 3.16
C LEU A 153 -0.38 -3.49 1.99
N VAL A 154 0.85 -3.10 2.28
CA VAL A 154 1.81 -2.59 1.32
C VAL A 154 3.03 -3.50 1.30
N PHE A 155 3.28 -4.14 0.17
CA PHE A 155 4.49 -4.91 -0.09
C PHE A 155 5.43 -4.05 -0.91
N SER A 156 6.63 -3.82 -0.41
CA SER A 156 7.68 -3.04 -1.06
C SER A 156 8.79 -3.97 -1.53
N PHE A 157 9.09 -3.92 -2.82
CA PHE A 157 10.12 -4.73 -3.47
C PHE A 157 11.24 -3.86 -4.05
N TYR A 158 12.41 -4.45 -4.18
CA TYR A 158 13.64 -3.80 -4.61
C TYR A 158 14.15 -4.44 -5.89
N ALA A 159 14.46 -3.65 -6.91
CA ALA A 159 15.09 -4.19 -8.12
C ALA A 159 16.49 -4.72 -7.77
N ARG A 160 16.85 -5.88 -8.34
CA ARG A 160 18.20 -6.43 -8.22
C ARG A 160 19.16 -5.51 -8.96
N SER A 161 20.18 -5.03 -8.26
CA SER A 161 21.30 -4.33 -8.92
C SER A 161 22.04 -5.32 -9.83
N GLU A 162 22.35 -4.89 -11.04
CA GLU A 162 23.20 -5.64 -11.97
C GLU A 162 24.63 -5.75 -11.46
#